data_2aabd10d0b12669045073860528d7d3e
#
_entry.id   2aabd10d0b12669045073860528d7d3e
#
_cell.length_a   1.000
_cell.length_b   1.000
_cell.length_c   1.000
_cell.angle_alpha   90.00
_cell.angle_beta   90.00
_cell.angle_gamma   90.00
#
_symmetry.space_group_name_H-M   'P 1'
#
loop_
_entity.id
_entity.type
_entity.pdbx_description
1 polymer ?
#
loop_
_entity_poly.entity_id
_entity_poly.type
_entity_poly.pdbx_seq_one_letter_code
_entity_poly.pdbx_strand_id
1 'polypeptide(L)'
;MLKLEQVKKQYKNFTLDCSLEVRPGCITGLIGQNGAGKSTTFKAALGLIHTDGGTIEMLGKPERELKESDRQQLGVVLSDAGFSEYLQVKDVIAVMKSMYPNFEKDCFISRCEQFQIPLDKKIKEFSTGMKAKLKVLLALSHDAKFLIMDVK
;
A
#
# COMPACT_ATOMS: atom_id res chain seq x y z
N MET A 1 -2.12 -10.23 -12.08
CA MET A 1 -1.71 -9.72 -10.75
C MET A 1 -2.88 -9.03 -10.04
N LEU A 2 -3.49 -8.04 -10.66
CA LEU A 2 -4.72 -7.38 -10.21
C LEU A 2 -5.66 -7.22 -11.40
N LYS A 3 -6.95 -7.52 -11.21
CA LYS A 3 -7.98 -7.32 -12.22
C LYS A 3 -9.23 -6.75 -11.56
N LEU A 4 -9.71 -5.64 -12.06
CA LEU A 4 -10.98 -5.02 -11.72
C LEU A 4 -11.87 -5.08 -12.94
N GLU A 5 -13.09 -5.61 -12.81
CA GLU A 5 -14.08 -5.66 -13.88
C GLU A 5 -15.35 -4.97 -13.44
N GLN A 6 -15.68 -3.85 -14.11
CA GLN A 6 -16.87 -3.03 -13.87
C GLN A 6 -17.10 -2.71 -12.39
N VAL A 7 -16.00 -2.41 -11.68
CA VAL A 7 -16.04 -2.08 -10.26
C VAL A 7 -16.74 -0.74 -10.06
N LYS A 8 -17.80 -0.76 -9.26
CA LYS A 8 -18.62 0.42 -8.98
C LYS A 8 -18.62 0.75 -7.50
N LYS A 9 -18.52 2.04 -7.20
CA LYS A 9 -18.74 2.59 -5.87
C LYS A 9 -19.42 3.93 -5.98
N GLN A 10 -20.59 4.04 -5.38
CA GLN A 10 -21.38 5.27 -5.39
C GLN A 10 -21.20 6.01 -4.07
N TYR A 11 -20.88 7.29 -4.19
CA TYR A 11 -20.90 8.28 -3.12
C TYR A 11 -21.92 9.36 -3.45
N LYS A 12 -22.25 10.21 -2.51
CA LYS A 12 -23.24 11.28 -2.70
C LYS A 12 -22.97 12.17 -3.93
N ASN A 13 -21.70 12.51 -4.18
CA ASN A 13 -21.29 13.45 -5.23
C ASN A 13 -20.27 12.84 -6.21
N PHE A 14 -20.04 11.54 -6.16
CA PHE A 14 -19.04 10.88 -7.00
C PHE A 14 -19.39 9.40 -7.17
N THR A 15 -19.23 8.90 -8.39
CA THR A 15 -19.36 7.46 -8.68
C THR A 15 -18.06 6.98 -9.31
N LEU A 16 -17.45 5.96 -8.68
CA LEU A 16 -16.41 5.19 -9.32
C LEU A 16 -17.07 4.17 -10.26
N ASP A 17 -16.60 4.08 -11.49
CA ASP A 17 -16.89 2.99 -12.44
C ASP A 17 -15.60 2.72 -13.20
N CYS A 18 -14.93 1.61 -12.88
CA CYS A 18 -13.64 1.33 -13.50
C CYS A 18 -13.40 -0.14 -13.77
N SER A 19 -12.67 -0.39 -14.86
CA SER A 19 -12.06 -1.68 -15.18
C SER A 19 -10.57 -1.45 -15.40
N LEU A 20 -9.74 -2.33 -14.82
CA LEU A 20 -8.29 -2.20 -14.81
C LEU A 20 -7.66 -3.59 -14.75
N GLU A 21 -6.60 -3.79 -15.51
CA GLU A 21 -5.77 -4.99 -15.40
C GLU A 21 -4.30 -4.61 -15.19
N VAL A 22 -3.68 -5.20 -14.17
CA VAL A 22 -2.25 -5.11 -13.90
C VAL A 22 -1.62 -6.48 -14.06
N ARG A 23 -0.71 -6.60 -15.03
CA ARG A 23 -0.04 -7.87 -15.36
C ARG A 23 1.20 -8.08 -14.49
N PRO A 24 1.59 -9.34 -14.25
CA PRO A 24 2.88 -9.64 -13.62
C PRO A 24 4.06 -9.04 -14.41
N GLY A 25 5.08 -8.61 -13.68
CA GLY A 25 6.31 -8.06 -14.29
C GLY A 25 6.16 -6.69 -14.96
N CYS A 26 5.01 -6.02 -14.78
CA CYS A 26 4.74 -4.71 -15.36
C CYS A 26 4.54 -3.64 -14.28
N ILE A 27 4.89 -2.40 -14.63
CA ILE A 27 4.52 -1.20 -13.88
C ILE A 27 3.33 -0.57 -14.59
N THR A 28 2.22 -0.39 -13.86
CA THR A 28 1.00 0.24 -14.38
C THR A 28 0.76 1.55 -13.65
N GLY A 29 0.70 2.66 -14.37
CA GLY A 29 0.38 3.98 -13.83
C GLY A 29 -1.10 4.30 -13.95
N LEU A 30 -1.73 4.66 -12.83
CA LEU A 30 -3.10 5.17 -12.80
C LEU A 30 -3.07 6.70 -12.80
N ILE A 31 -3.39 7.30 -13.93
CA ILE A 31 -3.32 8.75 -14.16
C ILE A 31 -4.73 9.34 -14.17
N GLY A 32 -4.89 10.52 -13.63
CA GLY A 32 -6.15 11.27 -13.62
C GLY A 32 -6.09 12.49 -12.72
N GLN A 33 -7.05 13.39 -12.87
CA GLN A 33 -7.17 14.59 -12.05
C GLN A 33 -7.40 14.26 -10.56
N ASN A 34 -7.21 15.25 -9.71
CA ASN A 34 -7.61 15.11 -8.30
C ASN A 34 -9.13 14.91 -8.22
N GLY A 35 -9.55 13.95 -7.39
CA GLY A 35 -10.97 13.58 -7.32
C GLY A 35 -11.45 12.56 -8.37
N ALA A 36 -10.62 12.16 -9.34
CA ALA A 36 -11.00 11.18 -10.37
C ALA A 36 -11.17 9.73 -9.85
N GLY A 37 -11.00 9.49 -8.55
CA GLY A 37 -11.22 8.17 -7.95
C GLY A 37 -9.99 7.29 -7.83
N LYS A 38 -8.77 7.76 -8.11
CA LYS A 38 -7.54 6.96 -8.03
C LYS A 38 -7.36 6.28 -6.66
N SER A 39 -7.39 7.04 -5.58
CA SER A 39 -7.28 6.51 -4.22
C SER A 39 -8.46 5.60 -3.85
N THR A 40 -9.65 5.88 -4.38
CA THR A 40 -10.84 5.03 -4.21
C THR A 40 -10.64 3.69 -4.91
N THR A 41 -10.06 3.67 -6.10
CA THR A 41 -9.71 2.45 -6.84
C THR A 41 -8.71 1.60 -6.05
N PHE A 42 -7.66 2.21 -5.48
CA PHE A 42 -6.71 1.47 -4.64
C PHE A 42 -7.36 0.90 -3.37
N LYS A 43 -8.21 1.68 -2.71
CA LYS A 43 -8.94 1.21 -1.53
C LYS A 43 -9.91 0.08 -1.87
N ALA A 44 -10.59 0.15 -3.00
CA ALA A 44 -11.44 -0.94 -3.49
C ALA A 44 -10.62 -2.21 -3.78
N ALA A 45 -9.50 -2.08 -4.51
CA ALA A 45 -8.61 -3.20 -4.82
C ALA A 45 -8.06 -3.89 -3.55
N LEU A 46 -7.83 -3.14 -2.48
CA LEU A 46 -7.33 -3.64 -1.19
C LEU A 46 -8.44 -4.15 -0.25
N GLY A 47 -9.72 -4.06 -0.65
CA GLY A 47 -10.85 -4.42 0.20
C GLY A 47 -11.06 -3.47 1.40
N LEU A 48 -10.52 -2.27 1.35
CA LEU A 48 -10.66 -1.26 2.42
C LEU A 48 -11.98 -0.52 2.36
N ILE A 49 -12.69 -0.61 1.24
CA ILE A 49 -14.04 -0.08 1.05
C ILE A 49 -14.91 -1.14 0.39
N HIS A 50 -16.19 -1.14 0.74
CA HIS A 50 -17.17 -2.01 0.10
C HIS A 50 -17.56 -1.44 -1.27
N THR A 51 -17.54 -2.28 -2.32
CA THR A 51 -17.97 -1.93 -3.67
C THR A 51 -19.44 -2.28 -3.88
N ASP A 52 -20.11 -1.51 -4.72
CA ASP A 52 -21.54 -1.67 -5.00
C ASP A 52 -21.80 -2.57 -6.22
N GLY A 53 -20.75 -2.92 -6.97
CA GLY A 53 -20.80 -3.83 -8.11
C GLY A 53 -19.44 -4.11 -8.70
N GLY A 54 -19.40 -5.05 -9.62
CA GLY A 54 -18.19 -5.53 -10.27
C GLY A 54 -17.43 -6.61 -9.49
N THR A 55 -16.30 -7.02 -10.02
CA THR A 55 -15.44 -8.05 -9.43
C THR A 55 -14.01 -7.56 -9.31
N ILE A 56 -13.32 -8.01 -8.27
CA ILE A 56 -11.92 -7.72 -8.00
C ILE A 56 -11.19 -9.04 -7.76
N GLU A 57 -10.18 -9.28 -8.56
CA GLU A 57 -9.23 -10.38 -8.38
C GLU A 57 -7.84 -9.83 -8.09
N MET A 58 -7.16 -10.36 -7.07
CA MET A 58 -5.80 -10.02 -6.70
C MET A 58 -5.00 -11.28 -6.41
N LEU A 59 -3.78 -11.35 -6.94
CA LEU A 59 -2.91 -12.53 -6.84
C LEU A 59 -3.58 -13.82 -7.35
N GLY A 60 -4.51 -13.72 -8.31
CA GLY A 60 -5.25 -14.86 -8.89
C GLY A 60 -6.41 -15.35 -8.05
N LYS A 61 -6.85 -14.60 -7.05
CA LYS A 61 -7.98 -14.93 -6.18
C LYS A 61 -8.96 -13.76 -6.11
N PRO A 62 -10.27 -14.03 -5.91
CA PRO A 62 -11.22 -12.99 -5.56
C PRO A 62 -10.74 -12.22 -4.31
N GLU A 63 -10.85 -10.90 -4.32
CA GLU A 63 -10.34 -10.04 -3.23
C GLU A 63 -10.88 -10.48 -1.85
N ARG A 64 -12.15 -10.89 -1.79
CA ARG A 64 -12.82 -11.33 -0.55
C ARG A 64 -12.30 -12.65 0.02
N GLU A 65 -11.61 -13.44 -0.79
CA GLU A 65 -11.03 -14.74 -0.41
C GLU A 65 -9.54 -14.64 -0.03
N LEU A 66 -8.95 -13.45 -0.09
CA LEU A 66 -7.57 -13.24 0.30
C LEU A 66 -7.38 -13.50 1.81
N LYS A 67 -6.52 -14.46 2.09
CA LYS A 67 -6.08 -14.77 3.45
C LYS A 67 -4.97 -13.82 3.91
N GLU A 68 -4.64 -13.87 5.19
CA GLU A 68 -3.53 -13.10 5.75
C GLU A 68 -2.21 -13.36 5.02
N SER A 69 -1.91 -14.62 4.70
CA SER A 69 -0.71 -15.01 3.94
C SER A 69 -0.68 -14.44 2.51
N ASP A 70 -1.82 -14.20 1.88
CA ASP A 70 -1.89 -13.54 0.59
C ASP A 70 -1.64 -12.03 0.76
N ARG A 71 -2.23 -11.41 1.78
CA ARG A 71 -2.07 -9.98 2.08
C ARG A 71 -0.64 -9.62 2.49
N GLN A 72 0.08 -10.53 3.14
CA GLN A 72 1.51 -10.38 3.44
C GLN A 72 2.41 -10.29 2.21
N GLN A 73 1.92 -10.70 1.03
CA GLN A 73 2.61 -10.55 -0.25
C GLN A 73 2.39 -9.18 -0.91
N LEU A 74 1.62 -8.29 -0.28
CA LEU A 74 1.33 -6.95 -0.79
C LEU A 74 2.21 -5.92 -0.09
N GLY A 75 2.90 -5.10 -0.87
CA GLY A 75 3.51 -3.87 -0.39
C GLY A 75 2.58 -2.70 -0.68
N VAL A 76 2.15 -1.98 0.36
CA VAL A 76 1.13 -0.93 0.21
C VAL A 76 1.63 0.39 0.75
N VAL A 77 1.57 1.43 -0.06
CA VAL A 77 1.82 2.82 0.32
C VAL A 77 0.56 3.63 -0.02
N LEU A 78 -0.20 4.01 1.00
CA LEU A 78 -1.34 4.91 0.84
C LEU A 78 -1.00 6.30 1.37
N SER A 79 -1.49 7.32 0.70
CA SER A 79 -1.22 8.71 1.06
C SER A 79 -1.77 9.09 2.44
N ASP A 80 -2.92 8.53 2.82
CA ASP A 80 -3.66 8.80 4.05
C ASP A 80 -3.50 7.71 5.14
N ALA A 81 -2.61 6.76 4.93
CA ALA A 81 -2.31 5.70 5.89
C ALA A 81 -0.85 5.72 6.31
N GLY A 82 -0.56 5.16 7.47
CA GLY A 82 0.78 5.05 8.02
C GLY A 82 0.78 4.63 9.48
N PHE A 83 1.96 4.59 10.06
CA PHE A 83 2.13 4.35 11.49
C PHE A 83 1.82 5.59 12.31
N SER A 84 1.51 5.39 13.59
CA SER A 84 1.36 6.50 14.53
C SER A 84 2.59 7.40 14.53
N GLU A 85 2.37 8.69 14.46
CA GLU A 85 3.44 9.71 14.44
C GLU A 85 4.25 9.76 15.74
N TYR A 86 3.76 9.17 16.81
CA TYR A 86 4.46 9.10 18.10
C TYR A 86 5.45 7.95 18.22
N LEU A 87 5.40 6.99 17.29
CA LEU A 87 6.35 5.89 17.23
C LEU A 87 7.71 6.36 16.68
N GLN A 88 8.77 5.70 17.13
CA GLN A 88 10.09 5.74 16.52
C GLN A 88 10.19 4.66 15.44
N VAL A 89 11.13 4.80 14.50
CA VAL A 89 11.30 3.78 13.44
C VAL A 89 11.66 2.41 14.02
N LYS A 90 12.42 2.36 15.12
CA LYS A 90 12.72 1.10 15.83
C LYS A 90 11.48 0.39 16.35
N ASP A 91 10.43 1.15 16.76
CA ASP A 91 9.17 0.56 17.20
C ASP A 91 8.40 -0.02 16.00
N VAL A 92 8.45 0.67 14.86
CA VAL A 92 7.87 0.20 13.60
C VAL A 92 8.53 -1.11 13.15
N ILE A 93 9.86 -1.26 13.31
CA ILE A 93 10.58 -2.51 13.04
C ILE A 93 9.99 -3.67 13.83
N ALA A 94 9.69 -3.48 15.12
CA ALA A 94 9.11 -4.52 15.97
C ALA A 94 7.71 -4.93 15.45
N VAL A 95 6.89 -3.96 15.05
CA VAL A 95 5.57 -4.22 14.46
C VAL A 95 5.70 -4.99 13.14
N MET A 96 6.57 -4.54 12.24
CA MET A 96 6.80 -5.21 10.95
C MET A 96 7.24 -6.66 11.12
N LYS A 97 8.14 -6.93 12.05
CA LYS A 97 8.58 -8.30 12.34
C LYS A 97 7.46 -9.20 12.85
N SER A 98 6.50 -8.65 13.59
CA SER A 98 5.36 -9.42 14.08
C SER A 98 4.30 -9.70 13.01
N MET A 99 4.16 -8.80 12.03
CA MET A 99 3.13 -8.88 10.99
C MET A 99 3.60 -9.60 9.73
N TYR A 100 4.89 -9.49 9.40
CA TYR A 100 5.46 -10.00 8.15
C TYR A 100 6.59 -10.98 8.43
N PRO A 101 6.36 -12.29 8.25
CA PRO A 101 7.39 -13.33 8.47
C PRO A 101 8.65 -13.10 7.63
N ASN A 102 8.49 -12.53 6.44
CA ASN A 102 9.59 -12.27 5.50
C ASN A 102 10.20 -10.86 5.67
N PHE A 103 9.93 -10.16 6.77
CA PHE A 103 10.51 -8.84 6.97
C PHE A 103 12.02 -8.89 7.19
N GLU A 104 12.76 -8.28 6.29
CA GLU A 104 14.23 -8.25 6.27
C GLU A 104 14.76 -7.06 7.09
N LYS A 105 14.84 -7.24 8.41
CA LYS A 105 15.24 -6.17 9.36
C LYS A 105 16.55 -5.51 8.98
N ASP A 106 17.60 -6.29 8.75
CA ASP A 106 18.95 -5.74 8.54
C ASP A 106 19.04 -5.00 7.20
N CYS A 107 18.39 -5.52 6.16
CA CYS A 107 18.25 -4.84 4.89
C CYS A 107 17.46 -3.52 5.03
N PHE A 108 16.38 -3.52 5.81
CA PHE A 108 15.61 -2.32 6.09
C PHE A 108 16.44 -1.25 6.82
N ILE A 109 17.20 -1.63 7.85
CA ILE A 109 18.08 -0.72 8.60
C ILE A 109 19.13 -0.11 7.67
N SER A 110 19.81 -0.94 6.86
CA SER A 110 20.80 -0.47 5.89
C SER A 110 20.21 0.55 4.89
N ARG A 111 18.99 0.29 4.41
CA ARG A 111 18.27 1.26 3.56
C ARG A 111 17.91 2.54 4.30
N CYS A 112 17.51 2.46 5.57
CA CYS A 112 17.25 3.65 6.39
C CYS A 112 18.50 4.52 6.49
N GLU A 113 19.67 3.93 6.72
CA GLU A 113 20.96 4.64 6.75
C GLU A 113 21.25 5.30 5.39
N GLN A 114 21.14 4.54 4.29
CA GLN A 114 21.37 5.05 2.94
C GLN A 114 20.47 6.24 2.60
N PHE A 115 19.20 6.20 3.01
CA PHE A 115 18.23 7.26 2.73
C PHE A 115 18.11 8.31 3.84
N GLN A 116 19.00 8.26 4.83
CA GLN A 116 19.10 9.20 5.95
C GLN A 116 17.80 9.27 6.78
N ILE A 117 17.22 8.11 7.06
CA ILE A 117 16.06 7.97 7.94
C ILE A 117 16.55 7.57 9.33
N PRO A 118 16.48 8.45 10.33
CA PRO A 118 16.95 8.15 11.68
C PRO A 118 16.03 7.16 12.39
N LEU A 119 16.61 6.16 13.06
CA LEU A 119 15.84 5.11 13.74
C LEU A 119 15.26 5.54 15.09
N ASP A 120 15.91 6.51 15.75
CA ASP A 120 15.59 6.92 17.13
C ASP A 120 14.68 8.15 17.24
N LYS A 121 14.37 8.80 16.11
CA LYS A 121 13.45 9.93 16.08
C LYS A 121 12.01 9.48 15.89
N LYS A 122 11.09 10.24 16.49
CA LYS A 122 9.65 10.02 16.29
C LYS A 122 9.25 10.43 14.87
N ILE A 123 8.31 9.71 14.29
CA ILE A 123 7.82 9.97 12.92
C ILE A 123 7.24 11.38 12.79
N LYS A 124 6.66 11.96 13.85
CA LYS A 124 6.17 13.35 13.84
C LYS A 124 7.25 14.39 13.53
N GLU A 125 8.52 14.07 13.81
CA GLU A 125 9.66 14.95 13.59
C GLU A 125 10.18 14.87 12.14
N PHE A 126 9.63 13.96 11.34
CA PHE A 126 10.03 13.77 9.95
C PHE A 126 9.37 14.78 9.03
N SER A 127 10.13 15.25 8.04
CA SER A 127 9.56 15.98 6.91
C SER A 127 8.60 15.10 6.11
N THR A 128 7.73 15.70 5.30
CA THR A 128 6.82 14.97 4.40
C THR A 128 7.58 13.99 3.51
N GLY A 129 8.74 14.40 2.97
CA GLY A 129 9.59 13.54 2.16
C GLY A 129 10.18 12.36 2.94
N MET A 130 10.60 12.57 4.19
CA MET A 130 11.09 11.48 5.04
C MET A 130 9.98 10.49 5.38
N LYS A 131 8.76 10.95 5.66
CA LYS A 131 7.60 10.09 5.89
C LYS A 131 7.27 9.26 4.65
N ALA A 132 7.32 9.86 3.46
CA ALA A 132 7.10 9.16 2.20
C ALA A 132 8.19 8.10 1.95
N LYS A 133 9.47 8.44 2.13
CA LYS A 133 10.57 7.48 2.03
C LYS A 133 10.39 6.29 2.98
N LEU A 134 10.06 6.54 4.25
CA LEU A 134 9.84 5.50 5.25
C LEU A 134 8.74 4.52 4.80
N LYS A 135 7.60 5.02 4.31
CA LYS A 135 6.50 4.18 3.80
C LYS A 135 6.96 3.27 2.66
N VAL A 136 7.70 3.82 1.71
CA VAL A 136 8.23 3.05 0.56
C VAL A 136 9.22 1.99 1.03
N LEU A 137 10.16 2.34 1.90
CA LEU A 137 11.14 1.39 2.44
C LEU A 137 10.46 0.23 3.17
N LEU A 138 9.42 0.49 3.95
CA LEU A 138 8.65 -0.54 4.64
C LEU A 138 7.92 -1.46 3.65
N ALA A 139 7.29 -0.91 2.62
CA ALA A 139 6.59 -1.69 1.60
C ALA A 139 7.54 -2.61 0.80
N LEU A 140 8.82 -2.23 0.67
CA LEU A 140 9.85 -2.99 -0.05
C LEU A 140 10.63 -3.98 0.83
N SER A 141 10.37 -4.05 2.13
CA SER A 141 11.23 -4.78 3.08
C SER A 141 10.66 -6.10 3.58
N HIS A 142 9.66 -6.67 2.92
CA HIS A 142 9.03 -7.94 3.31
C HIS A 142 8.74 -8.88 2.13
N ASP A 143 9.56 -8.80 1.07
CA ASP A 143 9.45 -9.62 -0.16
C ASP A 143 8.05 -9.55 -0.81
N ALA A 144 7.50 -8.34 -0.92
CA ALA A 144 6.21 -8.13 -1.54
C ALA A 144 6.22 -8.55 -3.02
N LYS A 145 5.23 -9.34 -3.43
CA LYS A 145 5.04 -9.78 -4.83
C LYS A 145 4.32 -8.74 -5.67
N PHE A 146 3.54 -7.88 -5.03
CA PHE A 146 2.78 -6.83 -5.70
C PHE A 146 2.80 -5.54 -4.86
N LEU A 147 3.12 -4.43 -5.52
CA LEU A 147 3.21 -3.12 -4.88
C LEU A 147 2.07 -2.22 -5.37
N ILE A 148 1.37 -1.61 -4.42
CA ILE A 148 0.36 -0.57 -4.69
C ILE A 148 0.83 0.71 -4.01
N MET A 149 1.05 1.75 -4.82
CA MET A 149 1.57 3.03 -4.32
C MET A 149 0.66 4.19 -4.74
N ASP A 150 -0.03 4.78 -3.76
CA ASP A 150 -0.78 6.04 -3.92
C ASP A 150 0.12 7.19 -3.48
N VAL A 151 0.87 7.75 -4.43
CA VAL A 151 1.84 8.83 -4.19
C VAL A 151 1.17 10.15 -4.57
N LYS A 152 1.11 11.06 -3.62
CA LYS A 152 0.66 12.45 -3.83
C LYS A 152 1.83 13.38 -3.88
#